data_681dc2f9c83465cb3b59527c99431b5b
#
_entry.id   681dc2f9c83465cb3b59527c99431b5b
#
_cell.length_a   1.000
_cell.length_b   1.000
_cell.length_c   1.000
_cell.angle_alpha   90.00
_cell.angle_beta   90.00
_cell.angle_gamma   90.00
#
_symmetry.space_group_name_H-M   'P 1'
#
loop_
_entity.id
_entity.type
_entity.pdbx_description
1 polymer ?
#
loop_
_entity_poly.entity_id
_entity_poly.type
_entity_poly.pdbx_seq_one_letter_code
_entity_poly.pdbx_strand_id
1 'polypeptide(L)'
;ISGKNDGVIKPRIEKDKAAQELRSREKAEVFTPSWVCNVQNNLVDDAWFGISRRRFNTEKQDGWKTNYYPISFAETKGRTWKDYVRATRMEVSCGEAPYLTTRYDTVTGKYIPVRCRVGLLDRKLRVILENVSNGEEWIEWALIAVQNIYGYDWQGDNVLLARENILYSVIESFHDAFDMMLDKE
;
A
#
# COMPACT_ATOMS: atom_id res chain seq x y z
N ILE A 1 2.12 -4.64 -18.25
CA ILE A 1 1.57 -4.85 -19.62
C ILE A 1 2.75 -5.12 -20.52
N SER A 2 2.84 -6.32 -21.03
CA SER A 2 3.94 -6.73 -21.90
C SER A 2 3.51 -6.80 -23.37
N GLY A 3 4.47 -6.74 -24.31
CA GLY A 3 4.26 -6.89 -25.74
C GLY A 3 4.09 -5.57 -26.50
N LYS A 4 3.36 -5.58 -27.63
CA LYS A 4 3.22 -4.42 -28.54
C LYS A 4 2.63 -3.17 -27.89
N ASN A 5 2.00 -3.28 -26.72
CA ASN A 5 1.38 -2.19 -25.97
C ASN A 5 2.20 -1.78 -24.73
N ASP A 6 3.45 -2.19 -24.66
CA ASP A 6 4.35 -1.78 -23.58
C ASP A 6 4.51 -0.25 -23.58
N GLY A 7 4.30 0.35 -22.41
CA GLY A 7 4.36 1.80 -22.23
C GLY A 7 3.15 2.62 -22.73
N VAL A 8 2.07 1.97 -23.23
CA VAL A 8 0.82 2.68 -23.58
C VAL A 8 0.10 3.18 -22.30
N ILE A 9 0.09 2.36 -21.26
CA ILE A 9 -0.44 2.75 -19.95
C ILE A 9 0.76 3.02 -19.03
N LYS A 10 0.86 4.26 -18.55
CA LYS A 10 1.96 4.72 -17.72
C LYS A 10 1.44 5.38 -16.45
N PRO A 11 2.14 5.24 -15.32
CA PRO A 11 1.91 6.08 -14.15
C PRO A 11 1.85 7.56 -14.53
N ARG A 12 1.07 8.33 -13.79
CA ARG A 12 0.93 9.76 -14.09
C ARG A 12 2.28 10.48 -14.15
N ILE A 13 3.16 10.15 -13.22
CA ILE A 13 4.47 10.80 -13.11
C ILE A 13 5.36 10.61 -14.36
N GLU A 14 5.12 9.56 -15.13
CA GLU A 14 5.82 9.28 -16.38
C GLU A 14 5.18 9.96 -17.61
N LYS A 15 4.01 10.55 -17.44
CA LYS A 15 3.34 11.33 -18.49
C LYS A 15 3.93 12.73 -18.55
N ASP A 16 3.98 13.34 -19.73
CA ASP A 16 4.39 14.74 -19.86
C ASP A 16 3.45 15.71 -19.15
N LYS A 17 3.92 16.92 -18.84
CA LYS A 17 3.15 17.91 -18.08
C LYS A 17 1.83 18.28 -18.75
N ALA A 18 1.80 18.40 -20.09
CA ALA A 18 0.59 18.75 -20.83
C ALA A 18 -0.47 17.64 -20.69
N ALA A 19 -0.06 16.37 -20.78
CA ALA A 19 -0.95 15.24 -20.55
C ALA A 19 -1.45 15.19 -19.10
N GLN A 20 -0.60 15.49 -18.11
CA GLN A 20 -1.01 15.56 -16.70
C GLN A 20 -2.03 16.67 -16.44
N GLU A 21 -1.82 17.87 -17.00
CA GLU A 21 -2.73 19.01 -16.87
C GLU A 21 -4.08 18.74 -17.57
N LEU A 22 -4.05 18.15 -18.76
CA LEU A 22 -5.24 17.75 -19.48
C LEU A 22 -6.08 16.76 -18.67
N ARG A 23 -5.48 15.73 -18.12
CA ARG A 23 -6.16 14.73 -17.28
C ARG A 23 -6.71 15.35 -15.99
N SER A 24 -5.97 16.25 -15.35
CA SER A 24 -6.48 16.95 -14.15
C SER A 24 -7.72 17.78 -14.48
N ARG A 25 -7.75 18.46 -15.64
CA ARG A 25 -8.86 19.30 -16.07
C ARG A 25 -10.07 18.51 -16.57
N GLU A 26 -9.83 17.47 -17.39
CA GLU A 26 -10.92 16.74 -18.07
C GLU A 26 -11.41 15.51 -17.30
N LYS A 27 -10.55 14.92 -16.45
CA LYS A 27 -10.81 13.70 -15.71
C LYS A 27 -10.85 13.90 -14.20
N ALA A 28 -10.65 15.12 -13.71
CA ALA A 28 -10.52 15.46 -12.30
C ALA A 28 -9.45 14.58 -11.57
N GLU A 29 -8.41 14.18 -12.30
CA GLU A 29 -7.37 13.31 -11.79
C GLU A 29 -6.41 14.10 -10.90
N VAL A 30 -6.57 13.95 -9.60
CA VAL A 30 -5.72 14.57 -8.56
C VAL A 30 -4.99 13.46 -7.81
N PHE A 31 -3.68 13.58 -7.71
CA PHE A 31 -2.86 12.60 -6.99
C PHE A 31 -2.44 13.13 -5.63
N THR A 32 -2.56 12.25 -4.66
CA THR A 32 -2.31 12.59 -3.25
C THR A 32 -0.90 12.15 -2.87
N PRO A 33 -0.06 13.07 -2.34
CA PRO A 33 1.27 12.69 -1.85
C PRO A 33 1.20 11.58 -0.80
N SER A 34 2.18 10.69 -0.81
CA SER A 34 2.20 9.53 0.10
C SER A 34 2.15 9.90 1.58
N TRP A 35 2.68 11.07 1.96
CA TRP A 35 2.61 11.53 3.35
C TRP A 35 1.17 11.86 3.77
N VAL A 36 0.33 12.39 2.86
CA VAL A 36 -1.10 12.64 3.13
C VAL A 36 -1.83 11.30 3.27
N CYS A 37 -1.58 10.35 2.35
CA CYS A 37 -2.12 8.99 2.45
C CYS A 37 -1.75 8.36 3.79
N ASN A 38 -0.51 8.55 4.24
CA ASN A 38 -0.06 8.05 5.54
C ASN A 38 -0.86 8.61 6.71
N VAL A 39 -1.05 9.93 6.76
CA VAL A 39 -1.83 10.59 7.84
C VAL A 39 -3.24 10.01 7.91
N GLN A 40 -3.92 9.88 6.76
CA GLN A 40 -5.28 9.36 6.72
C GLN A 40 -5.34 7.86 7.04
N ASN A 41 -4.41 7.06 6.54
CA ASN A 41 -4.31 5.64 6.89
C ASN A 41 -4.02 5.42 8.38
N ASN A 42 -3.27 6.32 9.02
CA ASN A 42 -3.08 6.29 10.46
C ASN A 42 -4.39 6.50 11.22
N LEU A 43 -5.28 7.40 10.75
CA LEU A 43 -6.60 7.58 11.36
C LEU A 43 -7.49 6.35 11.20
N VAL A 44 -7.44 5.70 10.04
CA VAL A 44 -8.16 4.44 9.79
C VAL A 44 -7.69 3.35 10.75
N ASP A 45 -6.37 3.24 10.97
CA ASP A 45 -5.83 2.25 11.89
C ASP A 45 -6.13 2.60 13.35
N ASP A 46 -6.00 3.85 13.76
CA ASP A 46 -6.38 4.29 15.11
C ASP A 46 -7.85 3.94 15.41
N ALA A 47 -8.75 4.16 14.45
CA ALA A 47 -10.16 3.78 14.59
C ALA A 47 -10.33 2.26 14.71
N TRP A 48 -9.57 1.46 13.93
CA TRP A 48 -9.63 0.01 14.01
C TRP A 48 -9.07 -0.50 15.34
N PHE A 49 -7.95 0.02 15.81
CA PHE A 49 -7.35 -0.36 17.09
C PHE A 49 -8.14 0.17 18.30
N GLY A 50 -8.97 1.18 18.11
CA GLY A 50 -9.74 1.83 19.18
C GLY A 50 -8.90 2.73 20.11
N ILE A 51 -7.68 3.05 19.70
CA ILE A 51 -6.72 3.86 20.45
C ILE A 51 -5.93 4.71 19.47
N SER A 52 -5.86 6.01 19.72
CA SER A 52 -5.02 6.94 18.95
C SER A 52 -3.54 6.77 19.31
N ARG A 53 -2.91 5.78 18.70
CA ARG A 53 -1.49 5.48 18.89
C ARG A 53 -0.88 5.09 17.54
N ARG A 54 -0.03 5.93 17.01
CA ARG A 54 0.69 5.72 15.75
C ARG A 54 1.56 4.46 15.79
N ARG A 55 1.02 3.31 15.40
CA ARG A 55 1.68 2.00 15.55
C ARG A 55 2.68 1.73 14.45
N PHE A 56 2.37 2.09 13.21
CA PHE A 56 3.21 1.81 12.04
C PHE A 56 4.32 2.81 11.83
N ASN A 57 4.09 4.06 12.17
CA ASN A 57 5.04 5.15 11.96
C ASN A 57 4.71 6.37 12.83
N THR A 58 5.63 7.32 12.84
CA THR A 58 5.42 8.67 13.43
C THR A 58 5.40 9.68 12.29
N GLU A 59 4.34 10.46 12.21
CA GLU A 59 4.18 11.54 11.24
C GLU A 59 5.26 12.60 11.40
N LYS A 60 5.74 13.13 10.28
CA LYS A 60 6.69 14.23 10.16
C LYS A 60 6.13 15.25 9.17
N GLN A 61 6.72 16.43 9.12
CA GLN A 61 6.42 17.37 8.07
C GLN A 61 6.71 16.75 6.70
N ASP A 62 5.68 16.68 5.86
CA ASP A 62 5.71 16.12 4.50
C ASP A 62 6.31 14.71 4.40
N GLY A 63 6.15 13.88 5.46
CA GLY A 63 6.72 12.54 5.50
C GLY A 63 6.38 11.76 6.78
N TRP A 64 7.15 10.72 7.05
CA TRP A 64 7.03 9.90 8.26
C TRP A 64 8.36 9.23 8.62
N LYS A 65 8.43 8.76 9.87
CA LYS A 65 9.46 7.86 10.36
C LYS A 65 8.85 6.51 10.66
N THR A 66 9.29 5.47 9.97
CA THR A 66 8.81 4.09 10.17
C THR A 66 9.13 3.61 11.58
N ASN A 67 8.15 2.99 12.23
CA ASN A 67 8.36 2.21 13.45
C ASN A 67 8.74 0.77 13.06
N TYR A 68 9.88 0.29 13.53
CA TYR A 68 10.38 -1.06 13.23
C TYR A 68 10.07 -2.11 14.32
N TYR A 69 9.40 -1.71 15.41
CA TYR A 69 8.94 -2.66 16.40
C TYR A 69 7.71 -3.44 15.91
N PRO A 70 7.55 -4.73 16.30
CA PRO A 70 6.36 -5.50 15.97
C PRO A 70 5.07 -4.80 16.40
N ILE A 71 4.04 -4.95 15.58
CA ILE A 71 2.73 -4.35 15.85
C ILE A 71 2.01 -5.15 16.94
N SER A 72 1.78 -4.51 18.09
CA SER A 72 1.09 -5.15 19.22
C SER A 72 -0.43 -5.10 19.07
N PHE A 73 -1.09 -6.20 19.35
CA PHE A 73 -2.55 -6.38 19.40
C PHE A 73 -3.09 -6.55 20.82
N ALA A 74 -2.27 -6.41 21.85
CA ALA A 74 -2.64 -6.66 23.24
C ALA A 74 -3.81 -5.77 23.74
N GLU A 75 -3.93 -4.55 23.21
CA GLU A 75 -4.92 -3.56 23.66
C GLU A 75 -6.19 -3.52 22.79
N THR A 76 -6.42 -4.52 21.93
CA THR A 76 -7.48 -4.48 20.89
C THR A 76 -8.80 -5.13 21.31
N LYS A 77 -9.04 -5.30 22.62
CA LYS A 77 -10.26 -5.94 23.14
C LYS A 77 -10.52 -7.34 22.55
N GLY A 78 -9.47 -8.15 22.42
CA GLY A 78 -9.51 -9.53 21.93
C GLY A 78 -9.39 -9.70 20.42
N ARG A 79 -9.30 -8.63 19.64
CA ARG A 79 -8.99 -8.72 18.20
C ARG A 79 -7.51 -9.06 18.01
N THR A 80 -7.23 -9.88 17.00
CA THR A 80 -5.91 -10.41 16.68
C THR A 80 -5.35 -9.80 15.39
N TRP A 81 -4.10 -10.12 15.07
CA TRP A 81 -3.51 -9.76 13.78
C TRP A 81 -4.30 -10.35 12.59
N LYS A 82 -4.92 -11.54 12.77
CA LYS A 82 -5.77 -12.19 11.76
C LYS A 82 -7.01 -11.35 11.45
N ASP A 83 -7.60 -10.75 12.47
CA ASP A 83 -8.76 -9.86 12.31
C ASP A 83 -8.36 -8.56 11.60
N TYR A 84 -7.15 -8.04 11.87
CA TYR A 84 -6.61 -6.88 11.15
C TYR A 84 -6.40 -7.17 9.66
N VAL A 85 -5.84 -8.33 9.31
CA VAL A 85 -5.63 -8.74 7.93
C VAL A 85 -6.96 -8.93 7.20
N ARG A 86 -7.99 -9.51 7.85
CA ARG A 86 -9.33 -9.69 7.30
C ARG A 86 -10.16 -8.41 7.25
N ALA A 87 -9.77 -7.37 7.97
CA ALA A 87 -10.53 -6.12 7.95
C ALA A 87 -10.61 -5.53 6.55
N THR A 88 -11.83 -5.31 6.05
CA THR A 88 -12.06 -4.71 4.74
C THR A 88 -11.52 -3.29 4.68
N ARG A 89 -10.81 -2.96 3.62
CA ARG A 89 -10.31 -1.63 3.31
C ARG A 89 -10.74 -1.23 1.91
N MET A 90 -11.15 0.01 1.75
CA MET A 90 -11.66 0.50 0.48
C MET A 90 -11.13 1.90 0.19
N GLU A 91 -10.75 2.13 -1.06
CA GLU A 91 -10.37 3.42 -1.61
C GLU A 91 -11.31 3.76 -2.78
N VAL A 92 -12.02 4.86 -2.66
CA VAL A 92 -12.92 5.37 -3.72
C VAL A 92 -12.18 6.43 -4.53
N SER A 93 -12.36 6.41 -5.85
CA SER A 93 -11.55 7.22 -6.79
C SER A 93 -10.05 6.95 -6.59
N CYS A 94 -9.72 5.65 -6.64
CA CYS A 94 -8.41 5.18 -6.16
C CYS A 94 -7.23 5.59 -7.05
N GLY A 95 -7.45 6.01 -8.29
CA GLY A 95 -6.34 6.29 -9.19
C GLY A 95 -5.41 5.09 -9.31
N GLU A 96 -4.14 5.29 -9.00
CA GLU A 96 -3.10 4.26 -8.94
C GLU A 96 -3.06 3.52 -7.58
N ALA A 97 -4.07 3.70 -6.73
CA ALA A 97 -4.28 3.12 -5.40
C ALA A 97 -3.25 3.53 -4.32
N PRO A 98 -2.90 4.81 -4.18
CA PRO A 98 -1.87 5.25 -3.22
C PRO A 98 -2.25 5.07 -1.75
N TYR A 99 -3.53 4.95 -1.42
CA TYR A 99 -3.96 4.61 -0.05
C TYR A 99 -3.88 3.11 0.24
N LEU A 100 -4.00 2.27 -0.79
CA LEU A 100 -3.89 0.82 -0.65
C LEU A 100 -2.44 0.36 -0.69
N THR A 101 -1.63 0.92 -1.61
CA THR A 101 -0.21 0.57 -1.77
C THR A 101 0.65 1.81 -2.03
N THR A 102 1.83 1.90 -1.42
CA THR A 102 2.74 3.02 -1.59
C THR A 102 4.11 2.56 -2.09
N ARG A 103 4.15 1.97 -3.29
CA ARG A 103 5.41 1.57 -3.94
C ARG A 103 6.28 2.76 -4.30
N TYR A 104 5.66 3.83 -4.69
CA TYR A 104 6.25 5.13 -5.01
C TYR A 104 5.30 6.26 -4.60
N ASP A 105 5.83 7.43 -4.43
CA ASP A 105 5.03 8.64 -4.24
C ASP A 105 4.45 9.08 -5.59
N THR A 106 3.13 9.15 -5.70
CA THR A 106 2.41 9.43 -6.95
C THR A 106 2.61 10.86 -7.49
N VAL A 107 3.11 11.77 -6.65
CA VAL A 107 3.39 13.17 -7.05
C VAL A 107 4.83 13.33 -7.52
N THR A 108 5.79 12.70 -6.84
CA THR A 108 7.21 12.85 -7.11
C THR A 108 7.84 11.70 -7.89
N GLY A 109 7.16 10.54 -7.98
CA GLY A 109 7.69 9.31 -8.55
C GLY A 109 8.75 8.62 -7.69
N LYS A 110 9.06 9.15 -6.51
CA LYS A 110 10.11 8.61 -5.66
C LYS A 110 9.71 7.23 -5.12
N TYR A 111 10.56 6.23 -5.36
CA TYR A 111 10.39 4.88 -4.82
C TYR A 111 10.40 4.87 -3.30
N ILE A 112 9.53 4.05 -2.71
CA ILE A 112 9.42 3.85 -1.27
C ILE A 112 9.81 2.41 -0.94
N PRO A 113 10.88 2.19 -0.16
CA PRO A 113 11.31 0.85 0.25
C PRO A 113 10.19 0.10 0.95
N VAL A 114 10.09 -1.22 0.74
CA VAL A 114 9.00 -2.07 1.23
C VAL A 114 8.69 -1.82 2.71
N ARG A 115 9.70 -1.79 3.56
CA ARG A 115 9.55 -1.59 5.02
C ARG A 115 9.09 -0.18 5.42
N CYS A 116 9.15 0.77 4.50
CA CYS A 116 8.74 2.16 4.74
C CYS A 116 7.36 2.48 4.16
N ARG A 117 6.75 1.55 3.44
CA ARG A 117 5.44 1.72 2.81
C ARG A 117 4.33 1.90 3.84
N VAL A 118 3.32 2.67 3.47
CA VAL A 118 2.27 3.12 4.38
C VAL A 118 0.85 2.83 3.89
N GLY A 119 0.72 2.20 2.72
CA GLY A 119 -0.57 1.76 2.18
C GLY A 119 -1.26 0.74 3.08
N LEU A 120 -2.57 0.69 3.03
CA LEU A 120 -3.37 -0.21 3.88
C LEU A 120 -3.07 -1.69 3.60
N LEU A 121 -2.77 -2.07 2.34
CA LEU A 121 -2.27 -3.40 2.02
C LEU A 121 -0.85 -3.60 2.53
N ASP A 122 0.05 -2.63 2.32
CA ASP A 122 1.44 -2.73 2.79
C ASP A 122 1.51 -2.99 4.29
N ARG A 123 0.63 -2.34 5.08
CA ARG A 123 0.51 -2.57 6.53
C ARG A 123 0.02 -3.98 6.87
N LYS A 124 -0.94 -4.52 6.11
CA LYS A 124 -1.39 -5.91 6.27
C LYS A 124 -0.27 -6.89 5.97
N LEU A 125 0.46 -6.71 4.86
CA LEU A 125 1.58 -7.57 4.48
C LEU A 125 2.69 -7.55 5.54
N ARG A 126 2.99 -6.39 6.11
CA ARG A 126 3.91 -6.25 7.23
C ARG A 126 3.42 -7.02 8.48
N VAL A 127 2.14 -6.85 8.86
CA VAL A 127 1.55 -7.56 10.01
C VAL A 127 1.60 -9.07 9.80
N ILE A 128 1.36 -9.55 8.59
CA ILE A 128 1.51 -10.97 8.25
C ILE A 128 2.94 -11.42 8.51
N LEU A 129 3.93 -10.72 7.95
CA LEU A 129 5.35 -11.05 8.09
C LEU A 129 5.79 -11.12 9.58
N GLU A 130 5.26 -10.24 10.42
CA GLU A 130 5.57 -10.21 11.84
C GLU A 130 4.97 -11.40 12.65
N ASN A 131 4.04 -12.19 12.07
CA ASN A 131 3.24 -13.18 12.77
C ASN A 131 3.25 -14.59 12.17
N VAL A 132 3.82 -14.80 10.98
CA VAL A 132 3.92 -16.11 10.33
C VAL A 132 5.35 -16.66 10.39
N SER A 133 5.49 -17.98 10.22
CA SER A 133 6.77 -18.67 10.41
C SER A 133 7.47 -19.01 9.09
N ASN A 134 6.77 -19.02 7.96
CA ASN A 134 7.32 -19.43 6.66
C ASN A 134 6.61 -18.77 5.48
N GLY A 135 7.18 -18.94 4.27
CA GLY A 135 6.69 -18.33 3.06
C GLY A 135 5.32 -18.87 2.58
N GLU A 136 5.01 -20.14 2.82
CA GLU A 136 3.72 -20.73 2.44
C GLU A 136 2.58 -20.09 3.24
N GLU A 137 2.72 -20.04 4.55
CA GLU A 137 1.75 -19.39 5.42
C GLU A 137 1.63 -17.88 5.10
N TRP A 138 2.75 -17.22 4.76
CA TRP A 138 2.73 -15.82 4.35
C TRP A 138 1.89 -15.62 3.09
N ILE A 139 2.07 -16.48 2.06
CA ILE A 139 1.31 -16.40 0.80
C ILE A 139 -0.19 -16.59 1.06
N GLU A 140 -0.57 -17.57 1.88
CA GLU A 140 -1.98 -17.80 2.23
C GLU A 140 -2.62 -16.54 2.86
N TRP A 141 -1.95 -15.93 3.81
CA TRP A 141 -2.45 -14.71 4.46
C TRP A 141 -2.38 -13.48 3.56
N ALA A 142 -1.39 -13.38 2.68
CA ALA A 142 -1.32 -12.31 1.68
C ALA A 142 -2.49 -12.36 0.70
N LEU A 143 -2.91 -13.56 0.27
CA LEU A 143 -4.11 -13.73 -0.54
C LEU A 143 -5.37 -13.27 0.21
N ILE A 144 -5.50 -13.60 1.50
CA ILE A 144 -6.59 -13.11 2.34
C ILE A 144 -6.55 -11.59 2.46
N ALA A 145 -5.37 -10.99 2.61
CA ALA A 145 -5.21 -9.54 2.67
C ALA A 145 -5.70 -8.87 1.37
N VAL A 146 -5.30 -9.39 0.21
CA VAL A 146 -5.71 -8.89 -1.11
C VAL A 146 -7.22 -9.03 -1.33
N GLN A 147 -7.83 -10.13 -0.91
CA GLN A 147 -9.28 -10.34 -1.00
C GLN A 147 -10.11 -9.35 -0.15
N ASN A 148 -9.47 -8.69 0.80
CA ASN A 148 -10.10 -7.74 1.72
C ASN A 148 -9.63 -6.29 1.48
N ILE A 149 -9.22 -5.96 0.24
CA ILE A 149 -8.99 -4.58 -0.22
C ILE A 149 -9.80 -4.32 -1.48
N TYR A 150 -10.31 -3.12 -1.62
CA TYR A 150 -11.15 -2.70 -2.75
C TYR A 150 -10.72 -1.32 -3.21
N GLY A 151 -10.46 -1.18 -4.50
CA GLY A 151 -10.20 0.09 -5.16
C GLY A 151 -11.23 0.32 -6.26
N TYR A 152 -11.84 1.48 -6.27
CA TYR A 152 -12.80 1.88 -7.30
C TYR A 152 -12.31 3.13 -8.01
N ASP A 153 -12.26 3.08 -9.32
CA ASP A 153 -11.98 4.25 -10.16
C ASP A 153 -12.81 4.19 -11.45
N TRP A 154 -13.11 5.35 -11.99
CA TRP A 154 -13.84 5.47 -13.26
C TRP A 154 -12.91 5.25 -14.47
N GLN A 155 -11.63 5.58 -14.33
CA GLN A 155 -10.67 5.50 -15.42
C GLN A 155 -10.06 4.10 -15.50
N GLY A 156 -10.27 3.40 -16.62
CA GLY A 156 -9.79 2.02 -16.78
C GLY A 156 -8.26 1.86 -16.73
N ASP A 157 -7.51 2.85 -17.19
CA ASP A 157 -6.05 2.86 -17.10
C ASP A 157 -5.57 2.98 -15.64
N ASN A 158 -6.24 3.80 -14.82
CA ASN A 158 -5.97 3.89 -13.39
C ASN A 158 -6.25 2.55 -12.68
N VAL A 159 -7.40 1.92 -12.97
CA VAL A 159 -7.74 0.59 -12.40
C VAL A 159 -6.69 -0.45 -12.75
N LEU A 160 -6.13 -0.40 -13.96
CA LEU A 160 -5.09 -1.34 -14.37
C LEU A 160 -3.78 -1.07 -13.61
N LEU A 161 -3.36 0.19 -13.48
CA LEU A 161 -2.20 0.58 -12.68
C LEU A 161 -2.38 0.23 -11.19
N ALA A 162 -3.58 0.43 -10.64
CA ALA A 162 -3.90 0.04 -9.27
C ALA A 162 -3.72 -1.48 -9.06
N ARG A 163 -4.22 -2.29 -9.99
CA ARG A 163 -4.03 -3.78 -9.94
C ARG A 163 -2.56 -4.17 -10.05
N GLU A 164 -1.81 -3.52 -10.91
CA GLU A 164 -0.38 -3.73 -11.05
C GLU A 164 0.36 -3.35 -9.76
N ASN A 165 0.05 -2.20 -9.17
CA ASN A 165 0.63 -1.76 -7.90
C ASN A 165 0.33 -2.73 -6.75
N ILE A 166 -0.89 -3.26 -6.68
CA ILE A 166 -1.28 -4.28 -5.71
C ILE A 166 -0.45 -5.56 -5.90
N LEU A 167 -0.37 -6.07 -7.14
CA LEU A 167 0.39 -7.27 -7.46
C LEU A 167 1.86 -7.14 -7.09
N TYR A 168 2.51 -6.06 -7.55
CA TYR A 168 3.92 -5.83 -7.25
C TYR A 168 4.19 -5.55 -5.77
N SER A 169 3.25 -4.95 -5.03
CA SER A 169 3.40 -4.81 -3.58
C SER A 169 3.49 -6.15 -2.88
N VAL A 170 2.70 -7.15 -3.31
CA VAL A 170 2.77 -8.51 -2.77
C VAL A 170 4.09 -9.18 -3.15
N ILE A 171 4.47 -9.14 -4.43
CA ILE A 171 5.72 -9.75 -4.93
C ILE A 171 6.94 -9.16 -4.23
N GLU A 172 7.05 -7.83 -4.21
CA GLU A 172 8.19 -7.14 -3.59
C GLU A 172 8.25 -7.36 -2.07
N SER A 173 7.10 -7.46 -1.41
CA SER A 173 7.05 -7.77 0.03
C SER A 173 7.50 -9.20 0.33
N PHE A 174 7.16 -10.16 -0.55
CA PHE A 174 7.62 -11.53 -0.42
C PHE A 174 9.14 -11.62 -0.60
N HIS A 175 9.68 -10.99 -1.66
CA HIS A 175 11.12 -10.97 -1.92
C HIS A 175 11.89 -10.26 -0.79
N ASP A 176 11.45 -9.09 -0.32
CA ASP A 176 12.09 -8.40 0.82
C ASP A 176 12.12 -9.27 2.08
N ALA A 177 11.11 -10.12 2.28
CA ALA A 177 11.00 -10.97 3.45
C ALA A 177 11.86 -12.23 3.37
N PHE A 178 11.85 -12.93 2.23
CA PHE A 178 12.34 -14.32 2.12
C PHE A 178 13.62 -14.45 1.29
N ASP A 179 13.90 -13.59 0.31
CA ASP A 179 15.20 -13.60 -0.39
C ASP A 179 16.34 -13.19 0.55
N MET A 180 16.09 -12.26 1.48
CA MET A 180 17.07 -11.92 2.52
C MET A 180 17.34 -13.04 3.53
N MET A 181 16.52 -14.10 3.57
CA MET A 181 16.80 -15.28 4.39
C MET A 181 17.73 -16.26 3.68
N LEU A 182 17.68 -16.34 2.34
CA LEU A 182 18.56 -17.19 1.54
C LEU A 182 20.01 -16.68 1.52
N ASP A 183 20.22 -15.37 1.62
CA ASP A 183 21.56 -14.77 1.65
C ASP A 183 22.28 -14.92 3.01
N LYS A 184 21.64 -15.54 4.02
CA LYS A 184 22.19 -15.70 5.37
C LYS A 184 22.54 -17.14 5.75
N GLU A 185 22.31 -18.10 4.85
CA GLU A 185 22.75 -19.49 4.95
C GLU A 185 24.03 -19.72 4.14
#